data_140405d75d1bff2fcc98fe626092db88
#
_entry.id   140405d75d1bff2fcc98fe626092db88
#
_cell.length_a   1.000
_cell.length_b   1.000
_cell.length_c   1.000
_cell.angle_alpha   90.00
_cell.angle_beta   90.00
_cell.angle_gamma   90.00
#
_symmetry.space_group_name_H-M   'P 1'
#
loop_
_entity.id
_entity.type
_entity.pdbx_description
1 polymer ?
#
loop_
_entity_poly.entity_id
_entity_poly.type
_entity_poly.pdbx_seq_one_letter_code
_entity_poly.pdbx_strand_id
1 'polypeptide(L)'
;MRQELRACVITLALCIIGNAAYAQRGPGTAHTDLTQTQQKAVSDGLANQPAQSSPSGYQAQVGAKVPDSMHGQQMPNNVASQVPETKNLLFIKLPDRILLLDPDTQMVAEIVPDASASTGSSSGSGTGSGTAK
;
A
#
# COMPACT_ATOMS: atom_id res chain seq x y z
N MET A 1 52.12 -19.05 -48.92
CA MET A 1 53.00 -17.91 -48.58
C MET A 1 52.25 -16.86 -47.89
N ARG A 2 52.68 -16.56 -46.65
CA ARG A 2 52.51 -15.30 -45.89
C ARG A 2 51.07 -14.92 -45.55
N GLN A 3 50.75 -15.19 -44.31
CA GLN A 3 50.96 -14.29 -43.17
C GLN A 3 50.21 -13.01 -43.32
N GLU A 4 49.44 -12.85 -42.33
CA GLU A 4 49.38 -11.80 -41.33
C GLU A 4 48.09 -12.04 -40.50
N LEU A 5 48.05 -12.60 -39.36
CA LEU A 5 48.40 -12.01 -38.06
C LEU A 5 48.13 -10.50 -37.98
N ARG A 6 47.10 -10.16 -37.29
CA ARG A 6 46.94 -8.93 -36.51
C ARG A 6 45.45 -8.82 -36.12
N ALA A 7 45.15 -8.71 -35.02
CA ALA A 7 45.51 -8.24 -33.72
C ALA A 7 44.21 -8.19 -32.90
N CYS A 8 44.25 -8.85 -31.82
CA CYS A 8 43.27 -8.69 -30.75
C CYS A 8 43.15 -7.22 -30.33
N VAL A 9 41.99 -6.65 -30.53
CA VAL A 9 41.62 -5.50 -29.76
C VAL A 9 40.57 -5.97 -28.78
N ILE A 10 41.03 -6.26 -27.61
CA ILE A 10 40.20 -6.47 -26.42
C ILE A 10 39.62 -5.14 -26.05
N THR A 11 38.44 -4.86 -26.52
CA THR A 11 37.66 -3.74 -26.00
C THR A 11 36.95 -4.23 -24.75
N LEU A 12 37.54 -3.91 -23.62
CA LEU A 12 36.94 -4.11 -22.31
C LEU A 12 35.77 -3.15 -22.19
N ALA A 13 34.59 -3.59 -22.60
CA ALA A 13 33.35 -2.86 -22.34
C ALA A 13 33.00 -3.11 -20.89
N LEU A 14 33.25 -2.11 -20.08
CA LEU A 14 32.82 -2.01 -18.70
C LEU A 14 31.28 -1.92 -18.69
N CYS A 15 30.61 -3.05 -18.61
CA CYS A 15 29.17 -3.09 -18.37
C CYS A 15 28.92 -2.64 -16.94
N ILE A 16 28.54 -1.39 -16.81
CA ILE A 16 27.89 -0.88 -15.61
C ILE A 16 26.53 -1.60 -15.55
N ILE A 17 26.47 -2.64 -14.75
CA ILE A 17 25.22 -3.33 -14.43
C ILE A 17 24.45 -2.39 -13.54
N GLY A 18 23.61 -1.56 -14.14
CA GLY A 18 22.55 -0.90 -13.43
C GLY A 18 21.61 -2.00 -12.90
N ASN A 19 21.64 -2.23 -11.62
CA ASN A 19 20.62 -3.01 -10.93
C ASN A 19 19.29 -2.24 -11.03
N ALA A 20 18.62 -2.37 -12.16
CA ALA A 20 17.20 -2.13 -12.20
C ALA A 20 16.59 -3.33 -11.48
N ALA A 21 16.28 -3.15 -10.21
CA ALA A 21 15.42 -4.04 -9.49
C ALA A 21 14.03 -3.97 -10.15
N TYR A 22 13.85 -4.73 -11.19
CA TYR A 22 12.52 -5.01 -11.71
C TYR A 22 11.86 -5.88 -10.66
N ALA A 23 11.09 -5.24 -9.78
CA ALA A 23 10.15 -5.96 -8.96
C ALA A 23 9.27 -6.75 -9.93
N GLN A 24 9.48 -8.03 -10.01
CA GLN A 24 8.62 -8.91 -10.78
C GLN A 24 7.26 -8.91 -10.09
N ARG A 25 6.39 -8.06 -10.60
CA ARG A 25 4.98 -8.08 -10.24
C ARG A 25 4.43 -9.39 -10.77
N GLY A 26 4.33 -10.40 -9.91
CA GLY A 26 3.67 -11.65 -10.24
C GLY A 26 2.22 -11.38 -10.65
N PRO A 27 1.66 -12.15 -11.59
CA PRO A 27 0.27 -11.98 -11.97
C PRO A 27 -0.62 -12.33 -10.77
N GLY A 28 -1.32 -11.35 -10.21
CA GLY A 28 -2.42 -11.61 -9.30
C GLY A 28 -2.48 -10.90 -7.96
N THR A 29 -1.49 -10.12 -7.57
CA THR A 29 -1.59 -9.31 -6.36
C THR A 29 -0.98 -7.94 -6.61
N ALA A 30 -1.82 -6.98 -6.90
CA ALA A 30 -1.42 -5.58 -6.90
C ALA A 30 -1.23 -5.15 -5.43
N HIS A 31 -0.10 -5.53 -4.84
CA HIS A 31 0.33 -4.93 -3.58
C HIS A 31 0.83 -3.54 -3.90
N THR A 32 0.14 -2.56 -3.41
CA THR A 32 0.58 -1.17 -3.50
C THR A 32 1.28 -0.85 -2.19
N ASP A 33 2.61 -0.97 -2.18
CA ASP A 33 3.41 -0.64 -1.01
C ASP A 33 3.46 0.89 -0.83
N LEU A 34 2.48 1.43 -0.14
CA LEU A 34 2.43 2.85 0.20
C LEU A 34 3.38 3.17 1.35
N THR A 35 4.14 4.24 1.20
CA THR A 35 4.95 4.78 2.29
C THR A 35 4.05 5.34 3.39
N GLN A 36 4.56 5.46 4.61
CA GLN A 36 3.79 6.04 5.73
C GLN A 36 3.24 7.44 5.43
N THR A 37 4.00 8.24 4.70
CA THR A 37 3.55 9.57 4.28
C THR A 37 2.36 9.48 3.30
N GLN A 38 2.40 8.55 2.37
CA GLN A 38 1.31 8.30 1.42
C GLN A 38 0.08 7.73 2.13
N GLN A 39 0.26 6.79 3.05
CA GLN A 39 -0.82 6.25 3.88
C GLN A 39 -1.50 7.35 4.68
N LYS A 40 -0.72 8.25 5.26
CA LYS A 40 -1.27 9.41 5.98
C LYS A 40 -2.04 10.34 5.03
N ALA A 41 -1.52 10.62 3.84
CA ALA A 41 -2.21 11.44 2.85
C ALA A 41 -3.55 10.81 2.41
N VAL A 42 -3.60 9.50 2.24
CA VAL A 42 -4.83 8.75 1.95
C VAL A 42 -5.81 8.86 3.12
N SER A 43 -5.35 8.62 4.34
CA SER A 43 -6.18 8.70 5.54
C SER A 43 -6.77 10.11 5.74
N ASP A 44 -5.95 11.13 5.65
CA ASP A 44 -6.37 12.54 5.80
C ASP A 44 -7.34 12.95 4.67
N GLY A 45 -7.06 12.54 3.44
CA GLY A 45 -7.90 12.84 2.28
C GLY A 45 -9.26 12.13 2.30
N LEU A 46 -9.36 11.01 2.98
CA LEU A 46 -10.59 10.22 3.14
C LEU A 46 -11.26 10.41 4.52
N ALA A 47 -10.75 11.29 5.37
CA ALA A 47 -11.28 11.50 6.72
C ALA A 47 -12.77 11.85 6.72
N ASN A 48 -13.22 12.64 5.75
CA ASN A 48 -14.61 13.08 5.62
C ASN A 48 -15.53 12.10 4.88
N GLN A 49 -14.99 10.97 4.40
CA GLN A 49 -15.80 9.99 3.71
C GLN A 49 -16.58 9.13 4.72
N PRO A 50 -17.80 8.70 4.35
CA PRO A 50 -18.58 7.84 5.22
C PRO A 50 -17.92 6.48 5.42
N ALA A 51 -17.87 6.03 6.66
CA ALA A 51 -17.39 4.69 6.99
C ALA A 51 -18.51 3.67 6.76
N GLN A 52 -18.14 2.53 6.17
CA GLN A 52 -19.03 1.38 6.02
C GLN A 52 -18.78 0.40 7.17
N SER A 53 -19.83 -0.32 7.56
CA SER A 53 -19.69 -1.40 8.52
C SER A 53 -19.16 -2.66 7.82
N SER A 54 -18.18 -3.32 8.42
CA SER A 54 -17.75 -4.63 7.95
C SER A 54 -18.75 -5.70 8.33
N PRO A 55 -19.02 -6.68 7.46
CA PRO A 55 -19.84 -7.83 7.81
C PRO A 55 -19.23 -8.62 8.97
N SER A 56 -20.08 -9.25 9.77
CA SER A 56 -19.64 -10.10 10.87
C SER A 56 -18.73 -11.21 10.39
N GLY A 57 -17.57 -11.35 11.01
CA GLY A 57 -16.58 -12.36 10.66
C GLY A 57 -15.65 -12.00 9.49
N TYR A 58 -15.83 -10.87 8.83
CA TYR A 58 -14.89 -10.42 7.81
C TYR A 58 -13.61 -9.86 8.45
N GLN A 59 -12.50 -10.45 8.07
CA GLN A 59 -11.18 -9.97 8.44
C GLN A 59 -10.50 -9.38 7.22
N ALA A 60 -10.27 -8.09 7.24
CA ALA A 60 -9.56 -7.40 6.18
C ALA A 60 -8.08 -7.83 6.20
N GLN A 61 -7.64 -8.44 5.12
CA GLN A 61 -6.25 -8.80 4.89
C GLN A 61 -5.85 -8.43 3.47
N VAL A 62 -4.59 -8.04 3.30
CA VAL A 62 -4.03 -7.78 1.97
C VAL A 62 -4.10 -9.08 1.14
N GLY A 63 -4.59 -8.98 -0.08
CA GLY A 63 -4.83 -10.12 -0.96
C GLY A 63 -6.13 -10.87 -0.73
N ALA A 64 -6.94 -10.48 0.28
CA ALA A 64 -8.26 -11.07 0.49
C ALA A 64 -9.30 -10.43 -0.43
N LYS A 65 -10.25 -11.23 -0.90
CA LYS A 65 -11.39 -10.72 -1.66
C LYS A 65 -12.39 -10.04 -0.74
N VAL A 66 -12.89 -8.91 -1.17
CA VAL A 66 -13.92 -8.16 -0.44
C VAL A 66 -15.29 -8.78 -0.73
N PRO A 67 -16.15 -8.94 0.29
CA PRO A 67 -17.53 -9.40 0.09
C PRO A 67 -18.34 -8.43 -0.75
N ASP A 68 -19.27 -8.94 -1.54
CA ASP A 68 -20.17 -8.13 -2.40
C ASP A 68 -21.08 -7.18 -1.61
N SER A 69 -21.23 -7.40 -0.30
CA SER A 69 -21.96 -6.48 0.59
C SER A 69 -21.22 -5.18 0.90
N MET A 70 -19.92 -5.13 0.61
CA MET A 70 -19.09 -3.94 0.78
C MET A 70 -18.81 -3.32 -0.59
N HIS A 71 -19.07 -2.03 -0.72
CA HIS A 71 -18.91 -1.36 -2.01
C HIS A 71 -17.66 -0.49 -2.02
N GLY A 72 -16.75 -0.81 -2.95
CA GLY A 72 -15.62 0.04 -3.25
C GLY A 72 -16.08 1.36 -3.90
N GLN A 73 -15.55 2.46 -3.42
CA GLN A 73 -15.77 3.80 -3.97
C GLN A 73 -14.54 4.25 -4.75
N GLN A 74 -14.77 5.07 -5.76
CA GLN A 74 -13.66 5.63 -6.52
C GLN A 74 -12.84 6.60 -5.68
N MET A 75 -11.53 6.54 -5.87
CA MET A 75 -10.60 7.44 -5.18
C MET A 75 -10.90 8.90 -5.53
N PRO A 76 -11.09 9.78 -4.53
CA PRO A 76 -11.26 11.21 -4.77
C PRO A 76 -10.02 11.84 -5.42
N ASN A 77 -10.24 12.82 -6.29
CA ASN A 77 -9.16 13.47 -7.02
C ASN A 77 -8.12 14.14 -6.11
N ASN A 78 -8.52 14.64 -4.95
CA ASN A 78 -7.59 15.23 -3.98
C ASN A 78 -6.57 14.21 -3.45
N VAL A 79 -7.00 12.98 -3.22
CA VAL A 79 -6.10 11.88 -2.79
C VAL A 79 -5.28 11.37 -3.97
N ALA A 80 -5.93 11.14 -5.11
CA ALA A 80 -5.26 10.68 -6.33
C ALA A 80 -4.17 11.64 -6.83
N SER A 81 -4.30 12.95 -6.54
CA SER A 81 -3.28 13.94 -6.88
C SER A 81 -2.09 13.90 -5.94
N GLN A 82 -2.29 13.55 -4.68
CA GLN A 82 -1.22 13.43 -3.68
C GLN A 82 -0.51 12.07 -3.76
N VAL A 83 -1.28 11.04 -4.06
CA VAL A 83 -0.81 9.65 -4.15
C VAL A 83 -1.25 9.07 -5.49
N PRO A 84 -0.54 9.34 -6.58
CA PRO A 84 -0.96 8.94 -7.94
C PRO A 84 -1.09 7.42 -8.10
N GLU A 85 -0.44 6.64 -7.28
CA GLU A 85 -0.52 5.18 -7.25
C GLU A 85 -1.92 4.68 -6.89
N THR A 86 -2.69 5.48 -6.15
CA THR A 86 -4.08 5.13 -5.75
C THR A 86 -5.14 5.52 -6.78
N LYS A 87 -4.75 6.23 -7.84
CA LYS A 87 -5.69 6.80 -8.84
C LYS A 87 -6.64 5.76 -9.44
N ASN A 88 -6.14 4.56 -9.66
CA ASN A 88 -6.90 3.46 -10.28
C ASN A 88 -7.46 2.48 -9.24
N LEU A 89 -7.28 2.76 -7.96
CA LEU A 89 -7.78 1.92 -6.89
C LEU A 89 -9.15 2.40 -6.41
N LEU A 90 -9.93 1.46 -5.92
CA LEU A 90 -11.14 1.75 -5.15
C LEU A 90 -10.77 1.80 -3.66
N PHE A 91 -11.57 2.48 -2.87
CA PHE A 91 -11.40 2.46 -1.44
C PHE A 91 -12.68 2.05 -0.71
N ILE A 92 -12.52 1.41 0.42
CA ILE A 92 -13.59 1.17 1.39
C ILE A 92 -13.10 1.72 2.73
N LYS A 93 -13.81 2.72 3.24
CA LYS A 93 -13.51 3.24 4.58
C LYS A 93 -14.26 2.41 5.62
N LEU A 94 -13.52 1.83 6.55
CA LEU A 94 -14.02 1.20 7.76
C LEU A 94 -13.83 2.15 8.96
N PRO A 95 -14.45 1.87 10.11
CA PRO A 95 -14.32 2.73 11.30
C PRO A 95 -12.88 2.85 11.82
N ASP A 96 -12.03 1.87 11.56
CA ASP A 96 -10.67 1.77 12.11
C ASP A 96 -9.57 1.76 11.04
N ARG A 97 -9.94 1.56 9.77
CA ARG A 97 -9.00 1.43 8.65
C ARG A 97 -9.64 1.73 7.32
N ILE A 98 -8.79 1.92 6.32
CA ILE A 98 -9.19 2.12 4.94
C ILE A 98 -8.62 0.97 4.12
N LEU A 99 -9.45 0.32 3.34
CA LEU A 99 -9.04 -0.73 2.41
C LEU A 99 -8.88 -0.12 1.03
N LEU A 100 -7.74 -0.34 0.40
CA LEU A 100 -7.53 -0.02 -1.01
C LEU A 100 -7.71 -1.31 -1.81
N LEU A 101 -8.53 -1.25 -2.84
CA LEU A 101 -8.90 -2.41 -3.64
C LEU A 101 -8.48 -2.23 -5.09
N ASP A 102 -8.10 -3.34 -5.67
CA ASP A 102 -7.95 -3.43 -7.11
C ASP A 102 -9.35 -3.50 -7.76
N PRO A 103 -9.68 -2.63 -8.73
CA PRO A 103 -11.00 -2.58 -9.34
C PRO A 103 -11.33 -3.84 -10.17
N ASP A 104 -10.32 -4.51 -10.72
CA ASP A 104 -10.51 -5.64 -11.61
C ASP A 104 -10.77 -6.94 -10.84
N THR A 105 -10.07 -7.12 -9.72
CA THR A 105 -10.13 -8.36 -8.92
C THR A 105 -10.98 -8.23 -7.66
N GLN A 106 -11.26 -7.00 -7.22
CA GLN A 106 -11.90 -6.69 -5.94
C GLN A 106 -11.15 -7.27 -4.73
N MET A 107 -9.86 -7.38 -4.87
CA MET A 107 -8.98 -7.83 -3.79
C MET A 107 -8.37 -6.64 -3.08
N VAL A 108 -8.13 -6.80 -1.78
CA VAL A 108 -7.45 -5.78 -0.97
C VAL A 108 -6.00 -5.67 -1.40
N ALA A 109 -5.65 -4.54 -2.00
CA ALA A 109 -4.28 -4.25 -2.43
C ALA A 109 -3.43 -3.71 -1.26
N GLU A 110 -4.04 -2.89 -0.40
CA GLU A 110 -3.36 -2.27 0.74
C GLU A 110 -4.36 -1.99 1.86
N ILE A 111 -3.88 -1.97 3.08
CA ILE A 111 -4.66 -1.57 4.27
C ILE A 111 -3.98 -0.36 4.90
N VAL A 112 -4.69 0.75 4.91
CA VAL A 112 -4.22 2.01 5.51
C VAL A 112 -4.92 2.21 6.86
N PRO A 113 -4.18 2.42 7.96
CA PRO A 113 -4.81 2.75 9.24
C PRO A 113 -5.53 4.10 9.14
N ASP A 114 -6.74 4.18 9.66
CA ASP A 114 -7.46 5.45 9.71
C ASP A 114 -6.89 6.30 10.85
N ALA A 115 -6.29 7.44 10.50
CA ALA A 115 -5.74 8.38 11.48
C ALA A 115 -6.81 8.94 12.42
N SER A 116 -8.08 8.99 11.98
CA SER A 116 -9.21 9.42 12.80
C SER A 116 -9.56 8.40 13.90
N ALA A 117 -9.28 7.12 13.68
CA ALA A 117 -9.57 6.06 14.65
C ALA A 117 -8.55 5.99 15.79
N SER A 118 -7.35 6.52 15.58
CA SER A 118 -6.27 6.44 16.57
C SER A 118 -6.41 7.43 17.74
N THR A 119 -7.43 8.31 17.71
CA THR A 119 -7.64 9.27 18.79
C THR A 119 -8.34 8.65 20.03
N GLY A 120 -8.69 7.37 19.98
CA GLY A 120 -9.47 6.70 21.04
C GLY A 120 -8.73 5.65 21.86
N SER A 121 -7.45 5.38 21.61
CA SER A 121 -6.69 4.33 22.30
C SER A 121 -5.41 4.84 22.93
N SER A 122 -5.49 5.88 23.74
CA SER A 122 -4.51 6.08 24.78
C SER A 122 -4.89 5.13 25.93
N SER A 123 -4.41 3.89 25.85
CA SER A 123 -4.37 3.03 27.02
C SER A 123 -3.46 3.71 28.03
N GLY A 124 -4.07 4.41 28.96
CA GLY A 124 -3.41 4.91 30.14
C GLY A 124 -2.85 3.72 30.90
N SER A 125 -1.58 3.45 30.72
CA SER A 125 -0.80 2.64 31.64
C SER A 125 -0.67 3.44 32.95
N GLY A 126 -1.68 3.38 33.76
CA GLY A 126 -1.65 3.86 35.12
C GLY A 126 -0.80 2.92 35.95
N THR A 127 0.48 3.19 36.05
CA THR A 127 1.33 2.63 37.08
C THR A 127 0.95 3.30 38.40
N GLY A 128 -0.04 2.73 39.06
CA GLY A 128 -0.35 3.04 40.45
C GLY A 128 0.71 2.45 41.35
N SER A 129 1.76 3.22 41.60
CA SER A 129 2.66 2.93 42.73
C SER A 129 1.96 3.33 44.02
N GLY A 130 1.18 2.42 44.56
CA GLY A 130 0.65 2.56 45.91
C GLY A 130 1.72 2.23 46.93
N THR A 131 2.36 3.24 47.47
CA THR A 131 3.13 3.07 48.68
C THR A 131 2.15 3.02 49.84
N ALA A 132 1.80 1.82 50.25
CA ALA A 132 1.13 1.62 51.54
C ALA A 132 2.16 1.72 52.63
N LYS A 133 1.91 2.59 53.57
CA LYS A 133 2.65 2.68 54.83
C LYS A 133 1.83 1.99 55.89
#